data_3612ada39350e11fff8818e532e86502
#
_entry.id   3612ada39350e11fff8818e532e86502
#
_cell.length_a   1.000
_cell.length_b   1.000
_cell.length_c   1.000
_cell.angle_alpha   90.00
_cell.angle_beta   90.00
_cell.angle_gamma   90.00
#
_symmetry.space_group_name_H-M   'P 1'
#
loop_
_entity.id
_entity.type
_entity.pdbx_description
1 polymer ?
#
loop_
_entity_poly.entity_id
_entity_poly.type
_entity_poly.pdbx_seq_one_letter_code
_entity_poly.pdbx_strand_id
1 'polypeptide(L)'
;MPSTLELGAQIPAWHWDYSAGELRDWVQGVEALGFDWLAMTDHVLYTYPLPERPTAGRYMGGTFQHETLTTLAYLAACTSRVVLQSAVLVLPQREPVLVAKQAAEIDLLSEGRFRLGVGLGWQEAEFAALGARFGQRPSRFEEAIGILRACWSEEPVNFAGRYTTLEGMSMVPKPATPGGLRIMVGGSSTAAVERAARIADGWIGLSNAGPERAATINEKLRAGLAAAGRDAESFLVQWSTPLVDDLEALEETLRGYRDGGAQGIGVSMPSFDAESRLSVEAYLSKLEAVSREVWPSVVS
;
A
#
# COMPACT_ATOMS: atom_id res chain seq x y z
N MET A 1 -0.01 -19.70 15.47
CA MET A 1 -1.45 -19.66 15.20
C MET A 1 -1.63 -19.29 13.74
N PRO A 2 -2.53 -19.91 12.96
CA PRO A 2 -2.81 -19.37 11.64
C PRO A 2 -3.21 -17.90 11.81
N SER A 3 -2.60 -17.02 11.02
CA SER A 3 -2.94 -15.62 11.03
C SER A 3 -4.44 -15.49 10.68
N THR A 4 -5.21 -14.81 11.53
CA THR A 4 -6.59 -14.47 11.18
C THR A 4 -6.57 -13.69 9.88
N LEU A 5 -7.46 -14.04 8.95
CA LEU A 5 -7.61 -13.31 7.70
C LEU A 5 -7.99 -11.86 8.00
N GLU A 6 -7.27 -10.89 7.42
CA GLU A 6 -7.48 -9.47 7.65
C GLU A 6 -8.42 -8.87 6.61
N LEU A 7 -9.40 -8.04 7.04
CA LEU A 7 -10.26 -7.25 6.18
C LEU A 7 -9.72 -5.83 6.03
N GLY A 8 -9.61 -5.34 4.81
CA GLY A 8 -9.13 -3.98 4.53
C GLY A 8 -10.00 -3.16 3.62
N ALA A 9 -9.77 -1.85 3.65
CA ALA A 9 -10.41 -0.93 2.71
C ALA A 9 -9.42 0.10 2.17
N GLN A 10 -9.73 0.64 0.99
CA GLN A 10 -8.94 1.69 0.39
C GLN A 10 -9.48 3.06 0.82
N ILE A 11 -8.57 3.92 1.28
CA ILE A 11 -8.86 5.33 1.55
C ILE A 11 -9.16 6.01 0.22
N PRO A 12 -10.28 6.77 0.13
CA PRO A 12 -10.72 7.38 -1.12
C PRO A 12 -9.92 8.62 -1.52
N ALA A 13 -8.61 8.49 -1.56
CA ALA A 13 -7.64 9.58 -1.70
C ALA A 13 -7.76 10.41 -2.99
N TRP A 14 -8.39 9.89 -4.04
CA TRP A 14 -8.54 10.55 -5.33
C TRP A 14 -9.98 10.91 -5.71
N HIS A 15 -10.93 10.63 -4.84
CA HIS A 15 -12.34 10.87 -5.16
C HIS A 15 -12.91 12.12 -4.53
N TRP A 16 -12.34 12.60 -3.44
CA TRP A 16 -12.97 13.63 -2.65
C TRP A 16 -12.08 14.84 -2.42
N ASP A 17 -12.69 15.99 -2.63
CA ASP A 17 -12.31 17.24 -2.00
C ASP A 17 -12.95 17.26 -0.62
N TYR A 18 -12.41 16.46 0.31
CA TYR A 18 -12.96 16.33 1.66
C TYR A 18 -12.26 17.28 2.64
N SER A 19 -13.01 17.75 3.61
CA SER A 19 -12.43 18.40 4.78
C SER A 19 -11.70 17.38 5.67
N ALA A 20 -10.78 17.87 6.50
CA ALA A 20 -10.10 17.01 7.48
C ALA A 20 -11.08 16.33 8.44
N GLY A 21 -12.21 17.00 8.75
CA GLY A 21 -13.27 16.43 9.59
C GLY A 21 -13.97 15.24 8.93
N GLU A 22 -14.37 15.36 7.68
CA GLU A 22 -15.01 14.27 6.93
C GLU A 22 -14.08 13.06 6.79
N LEU A 23 -12.80 13.28 6.51
CA LEU A 23 -11.82 12.20 6.44
C LEU A 23 -11.66 11.50 7.80
N ARG A 24 -11.58 12.26 8.90
CA ARG A 24 -11.54 11.71 10.25
C ARG A 24 -12.79 10.88 10.55
N ASP A 25 -13.96 11.42 10.30
CA ASP A 25 -15.23 10.76 10.62
C ASP A 25 -15.39 9.48 9.79
N TRP A 26 -14.96 9.51 8.52
CA TRP A 26 -14.96 8.33 7.67
C TRP A 26 -14.01 7.24 8.20
N VAL A 27 -12.76 7.57 8.53
CA VAL A 27 -11.79 6.56 8.98
C VAL A 27 -12.19 5.94 10.32
N GLN A 28 -12.77 6.74 11.23
CA GLN A 28 -13.32 6.24 12.50
C GLN A 28 -14.54 5.36 12.28
N GLY A 29 -15.40 5.69 11.31
CA GLY A 29 -16.51 4.83 10.91
C GLY A 29 -16.04 3.48 10.40
N VAL A 30 -15.02 3.45 9.52
CA VAL A 30 -14.45 2.18 9.01
C VAL A 30 -13.79 1.38 10.14
N GLU A 31 -13.07 2.04 11.04
CA GLU A 31 -12.49 1.38 12.22
C GLU A 31 -13.57 0.75 13.11
N ALA A 32 -14.70 1.45 13.32
CA ALA A 32 -15.84 0.96 14.10
C ALA A 32 -16.54 -0.23 13.43
N LEU A 33 -16.53 -0.32 12.10
CA LEU A 33 -17.04 -1.47 11.34
C LEU A 33 -16.14 -2.73 11.44
N GLY A 34 -14.99 -2.64 12.08
CA GLY A 34 -14.12 -3.80 12.32
C GLY A 34 -13.08 -4.08 11.26
N PHE A 35 -12.85 -3.16 10.33
CA PHE A 35 -11.75 -3.30 9.36
C PHE A 35 -10.39 -3.33 10.07
N ASP A 36 -9.47 -4.16 9.57
CA ASP A 36 -8.16 -4.38 10.16
C ASP A 36 -7.10 -3.43 9.59
N TRP A 37 -7.21 -3.05 8.32
CA TRP A 37 -6.28 -2.13 7.68
C TRP A 37 -6.92 -1.18 6.68
N LEU A 38 -6.30 -0.02 6.53
CA LEU A 38 -6.65 1.00 5.54
C LEU A 38 -5.45 1.33 4.67
N ALA A 39 -5.65 1.36 3.36
CA ALA A 39 -4.59 1.59 2.39
C ALA A 39 -4.80 2.85 1.56
N MET A 40 -3.72 3.60 1.34
CA MET A 40 -3.74 4.82 0.53
C MET A 40 -2.75 4.72 -0.64
N THR A 41 -3.20 5.08 -1.83
CA THR A 41 -2.35 5.17 -3.03
C THR A 41 -1.49 6.42 -3.02
N ASP A 42 -0.47 6.44 -3.87
CA ASP A 42 0.50 7.53 -3.96
C ASP A 42 0.69 8.01 -5.40
N HIS A 43 0.51 9.30 -5.59
CA HIS A 43 1.04 10.12 -6.68
C HIS A 43 1.23 11.55 -6.19
N VAL A 44 2.27 12.20 -6.65
CA VAL A 44 2.53 13.62 -6.35
C VAL A 44 1.92 14.52 -7.42
N LEU A 45 2.02 14.09 -8.69
CA LEU A 45 1.56 14.84 -9.85
C LEU A 45 0.89 13.94 -10.87
N TYR A 46 -0.18 14.44 -11.47
CA TYR A 46 -0.79 13.84 -12.66
C TYR A 46 -0.56 14.70 -13.89
N THR A 47 -0.51 14.08 -15.05
CA THR A 47 -0.30 14.78 -16.33
C THR A 47 -1.60 14.94 -17.09
N TYR A 48 -1.80 16.10 -17.70
CA TYR A 48 -2.79 16.26 -18.76
C TYR A 48 -2.32 15.58 -20.05
N PRO A 49 -3.25 15.06 -20.85
CA PRO A 49 -2.90 14.56 -22.18
C PRO A 49 -2.26 15.66 -23.04
N LEU A 50 -1.16 15.33 -23.69
CA LEU A 50 -0.52 16.16 -24.70
C LEU A 50 -0.42 15.38 -26.01
N PRO A 51 -0.41 16.03 -27.20
CA PRO A 51 -0.31 15.32 -28.47
C PRO A 51 0.88 14.37 -28.56
N GLU A 52 2.04 14.81 -28.04
CA GLU A 52 3.29 14.03 -28.01
C GLU A 52 3.36 13.05 -26.81
N ARG A 53 2.42 13.13 -25.90
CA ARG A 53 2.35 12.30 -24.69
C ARG A 53 0.89 12.02 -24.36
N PRO A 54 0.21 11.18 -25.15
CA PRO A 54 -1.14 10.75 -24.81
C PRO A 54 -1.08 9.92 -23.53
N THR A 55 -1.70 10.41 -22.46
CA THR A 55 -1.87 9.61 -21.26
C THR A 55 -2.83 8.47 -21.56
N ALA A 56 -2.35 7.25 -21.46
CA ALA A 56 -3.22 6.10 -21.51
C ALA A 56 -3.80 5.87 -20.11
N GLY A 57 -5.07 6.18 -19.89
CA GLY A 57 -5.79 5.58 -18.78
C GLY A 57 -6.16 6.46 -17.60
N ARG A 58 -6.31 5.84 -16.47
CA ARG A 58 -7.08 6.17 -15.27
C ARG A 58 -6.69 7.45 -14.52
N TYR A 59 -5.48 7.95 -14.70
CA TYR A 59 -4.91 9.02 -13.90
C TYR A 59 -4.53 10.20 -14.80
N MET A 60 -5.43 11.16 -14.89
CA MET A 60 -5.25 12.36 -15.71
C MET A 60 -5.16 13.60 -14.81
N GLY A 61 -4.58 14.66 -15.36
CA GLY A 61 -4.60 15.97 -14.72
C GLY A 61 -6.01 16.36 -14.27
N GLY A 62 -6.11 16.97 -13.10
CA GLY A 62 -7.40 17.25 -12.45
C GLY A 62 -7.90 16.14 -11.51
N THR A 63 -7.26 14.98 -11.47
CA THR A 63 -7.52 13.96 -10.44
C THR A 63 -7.03 14.46 -9.09
N PHE A 64 -7.91 14.43 -8.08
CA PHE A 64 -7.47 14.69 -6.70
C PHE A 64 -6.53 13.57 -6.24
N GLN A 65 -5.48 13.94 -5.56
CA GLN A 65 -4.62 13.00 -4.84
C GLN A 65 -4.03 13.73 -3.64
N HIS A 66 -4.40 13.29 -2.46
CA HIS A 66 -3.77 13.80 -1.24
C HIS A 66 -2.39 13.19 -1.06
N GLU A 67 -1.46 13.96 -0.46
CA GLU A 67 -0.11 13.47 -0.19
C GLU A 67 -0.16 12.33 0.82
N THR A 68 0.40 11.20 0.44
CA THR A 68 0.18 9.91 1.11
C THR A 68 0.71 9.87 2.54
N LEU A 69 1.96 10.25 2.77
CA LEU A 69 2.57 10.14 4.10
C LEU A 69 2.00 11.18 5.08
N THR A 70 1.75 12.40 4.61
CA THR A 70 1.14 13.46 5.41
C THR A 70 -0.29 13.09 5.84
N THR A 71 -1.08 12.53 4.92
CA THR A 71 -2.44 12.08 5.22
C THR A 71 -2.42 10.90 6.20
N LEU A 72 -1.55 9.91 6.00
CA LEU A 72 -1.43 8.77 6.91
C LEU A 72 -0.97 9.20 8.31
N ALA A 73 -0.11 10.22 8.43
CA ALA A 73 0.27 10.79 9.73
C ALA A 73 -0.94 11.43 10.44
N TYR A 74 -1.79 12.17 9.70
CA TYR A 74 -3.03 12.70 10.26
C TYR A 74 -3.98 11.58 10.72
N LEU A 75 -4.14 10.54 9.92
CA LEU A 75 -5.01 9.40 10.24
C LEU A 75 -4.47 8.58 11.43
N ALA A 76 -3.16 8.52 11.64
CA ALA A 76 -2.57 7.90 12.81
C ALA A 76 -3.08 8.52 14.12
N ALA A 77 -3.26 9.84 14.14
CA ALA A 77 -3.83 10.56 15.29
C ALA A 77 -5.34 10.43 15.41
N CYS A 78 -6.04 10.03 14.35
CA CYS A 78 -7.51 9.91 14.32
C CYS A 78 -8.02 8.50 14.62
N THR A 79 -7.15 7.50 14.66
CA THR A 79 -7.47 6.07 14.80
C THR A 79 -6.74 5.45 15.98
N SER A 80 -7.21 4.30 16.45
CA SER A 80 -6.62 3.61 17.62
C SER A 80 -6.27 2.14 17.39
N ARG A 81 -6.86 1.49 16.37
CA ARG A 81 -6.73 0.04 16.13
C ARG A 81 -6.32 -0.30 14.71
N VAL A 82 -6.94 0.34 13.73
CA VAL A 82 -6.74 0.00 12.32
C VAL A 82 -5.30 0.25 11.88
N VAL A 83 -4.73 -0.70 11.14
CA VAL A 83 -3.41 -0.55 10.53
C VAL A 83 -3.51 0.41 9.35
N LEU A 84 -2.59 1.36 9.30
CA LEU A 84 -2.47 2.32 8.19
C LEU A 84 -1.38 1.86 7.22
N GLN A 85 -1.63 1.97 5.93
CA GLN A 85 -0.72 1.45 4.91
C GLN A 85 -0.65 2.34 3.67
N SER A 86 0.53 2.56 3.11
CA SER A 86 0.65 3.03 1.73
C SER A 86 0.48 1.85 0.74
N ALA A 87 -0.24 2.06 -0.38
CA ALA A 87 -0.50 0.99 -1.34
C ALA A 87 -0.57 1.51 -2.78
N VAL A 88 0.56 1.90 -3.36
CA VAL A 88 1.93 1.83 -2.86
C VAL A 88 2.64 3.16 -3.01
N LEU A 89 3.50 3.54 -2.06
CA LEU A 89 4.37 4.71 -2.18
C LEU A 89 5.35 4.51 -3.35
N VAL A 90 5.47 5.49 -4.24
CA VAL A 90 6.43 5.42 -5.35
C VAL A 90 7.84 5.76 -4.85
N LEU A 91 8.50 4.75 -4.28
CA LEU A 91 9.75 4.92 -3.54
C LEU A 91 10.91 5.49 -4.37
N PRO A 92 11.14 5.09 -5.65
CA PRO A 92 12.31 5.57 -6.41
C PRO A 92 12.27 7.05 -6.82
N GLN A 93 11.15 7.73 -6.65
CA GLN A 93 11.06 9.18 -6.91
C GLN A 93 11.19 10.04 -5.65
N ARG A 94 11.47 9.41 -4.50
CA ARG A 94 11.61 10.06 -3.20
C ARG A 94 13.03 9.89 -2.66
N GLU A 95 13.43 10.79 -1.76
CA GLU A 95 14.70 10.68 -1.04
C GLU A 95 14.58 9.60 0.05
N PRO A 96 15.33 8.48 -0.02
CA PRO A 96 15.07 7.33 0.85
C PRO A 96 15.34 7.60 2.34
N VAL A 97 16.31 8.43 2.68
CA VAL A 97 16.60 8.78 4.09
C VAL A 97 15.44 9.59 4.69
N LEU A 98 14.86 10.52 3.90
CA LEU A 98 13.68 11.27 4.32
C LEU A 98 12.46 10.36 4.48
N VAL A 99 12.25 9.44 3.55
CA VAL A 99 11.17 8.43 3.67
C VAL A 99 11.36 7.57 4.92
N ALA A 100 12.59 7.15 5.22
CA ALA A 100 12.89 6.38 6.45
C ALA A 100 12.45 7.14 7.70
N LYS A 101 12.74 8.45 7.75
CA LYS A 101 12.37 9.32 8.86
C LYS A 101 10.86 9.52 8.96
N GLN A 102 10.20 9.83 7.84
CA GLN A 102 8.75 10.04 7.79
C GLN A 102 7.97 8.78 8.18
N ALA A 103 8.40 7.62 7.66
CA ALA A 103 7.77 6.34 7.98
C ALA A 103 7.95 5.97 9.46
N ALA A 104 9.13 6.21 10.04
CA ALA A 104 9.37 6.01 11.47
C ALA A 104 8.47 6.91 12.33
N GLU A 105 8.27 8.16 11.92
CA GLU A 105 7.40 9.09 12.64
C GLU A 105 5.92 8.66 12.58
N ILE A 106 5.42 8.22 11.42
CA ILE A 106 4.05 7.69 11.30
C ILE A 106 3.88 6.44 12.17
N ASP A 107 4.88 5.57 12.23
CA ASP A 107 4.86 4.38 13.07
C ASP A 107 4.80 4.72 14.55
N LEU A 108 5.54 5.73 14.98
CA LEU A 108 5.49 6.26 16.36
C LEU A 108 4.12 6.89 16.67
N LEU A 109 3.61 7.76 15.80
CA LEU A 109 2.33 8.42 15.97
C LEU A 109 1.15 7.44 15.96
N SER A 110 1.29 6.33 15.27
CA SER A 110 0.30 5.25 15.21
C SER A 110 0.53 4.14 16.25
N GLU A 111 1.55 4.26 17.11
CA GLU A 111 1.89 3.23 18.11
C GLU A 111 2.14 1.84 17.48
N GLY A 112 2.90 1.82 16.36
CA GLY A 112 3.29 0.57 15.68
C GLY A 112 2.24 0.02 14.69
N ARG A 113 1.24 0.84 14.27
CA ARG A 113 0.18 0.43 13.32
C ARG A 113 0.45 0.86 11.88
N PHE A 114 1.70 1.09 11.49
CA PHE A 114 2.04 1.50 10.14
C PHE A 114 2.73 0.38 9.34
N ARG A 115 2.26 0.15 8.11
CA ARG A 115 2.90 -0.71 7.10
C ARG A 115 3.32 0.13 5.91
N LEU A 116 4.58 0.02 5.49
CA LEU A 116 5.08 0.76 4.34
C LEU A 116 4.98 -0.09 3.07
N GLY A 117 3.91 0.13 2.31
CA GLY A 117 3.77 -0.44 0.97
C GLY A 117 4.48 0.42 -0.07
N VAL A 118 5.36 -0.18 -0.87
CA VAL A 118 6.21 0.53 -1.84
C VAL A 118 6.14 -0.08 -3.24
N GLY A 119 6.31 0.75 -4.25
CA GLY A 119 6.29 0.34 -5.65
C GLY A 119 7.29 1.11 -6.51
N LEU A 120 7.50 0.63 -7.74
CA LEU A 120 8.44 1.24 -8.69
C LEU A 120 7.91 2.54 -9.33
N GLY A 121 6.59 2.72 -9.39
CA GLY A 121 5.98 3.78 -10.19
C GLY A 121 6.03 3.51 -11.70
N TRP A 122 5.21 4.23 -12.44
CA TRP A 122 5.01 4.02 -13.89
C TRP A 122 4.98 5.32 -14.70
N GLN A 123 4.72 6.48 -14.06
CA GLN A 123 4.51 7.75 -14.75
C GLN A 123 5.83 8.51 -14.92
N GLU A 124 6.48 8.34 -16.08
CA GLU A 124 7.80 8.92 -16.36
C GLU A 124 7.84 10.45 -16.21
N ALA A 125 6.75 11.13 -16.58
CA ALA A 125 6.67 12.59 -16.45
C ALA A 125 6.70 13.07 -14.99
N GLU A 126 6.10 12.32 -14.08
CA GLU A 126 6.15 12.59 -12.64
C GLU A 126 7.58 12.45 -12.11
N PHE A 127 8.31 11.39 -12.54
CA PHE A 127 9.73 11.22 -12.21
C PHE A 127 10.58 12.39 -12.68
N ALA A 128 10.37 12.85 -13.91
CA ALA A 128 11.10 13.99 -14.46
C ALA A 128 10.83 15.27 -13.67
N ALA A 129 9.57 15.53 -13.31
CA ALA A 129 9.18 16.70 -12.53
C ALA A 129 9.77 16.69 -11.11
N LEU A 130 9.97 15.52 -10.53
CA LEU A 130 10.59 15.33 -9.21
C LEU A 130 12.13 15.17 -9.27
N GLY A 131 12.74 15.34 -10.44
CA GLY A 131 14.20 15.20 -10.62
C GLY A 131 14.72 13.77 -10.52
N ALA A 132 13.84 12.78 -10.54
CA ALA A 132 14.19 11.37 -10.42
C ALA A 132 14.38 10.72 -11.81
N ARG A 133 15.29 9.73 -11.90
CA ARG A 133 15.62 9.06 -13.16
C ARG A 133 14.78 7.80 -13.36
N PHE A 134 13.80 7.86 -14.25
CA PHE A 134 12.86 6.77 -14.55
C PHE A 134 13.55 5.45 -14.91
N GLY A 135 14.61 5.46 -15.74
CA GLY A 135 15.35 4.27 -16.14
C GLY A 135 16.13 3.58 -15.00
N GLN A 136 16.37 4.27 -13.88
CA GLN A 136 17.10 3.73 -12.72
C GLN A 136 16.17 3.20 -11.61
N ARG A 137 14.87 3.18 -11.83
CA ARG A 137 13.87 2.79 -10.81
C ARG A 137 14.19 1.46 -10.10
N PRO A 138 14.50 0.35 -10.80
CA PRO A 138 14.70 -0.93 -10.11
C PRO A 138 15.89 -0.91 -9.15
N SER A 139 17.03 -0.37 -9.58
CA SER A 139 18.24 -0.35 -8.75
C SER A 139 18.14 0.66 -7.60
N ARG A 140 17.51 1.84 -7.82
CA ARG A 140 17.24 2.80 -6.76
C ARG A 140 16.23 2.28 -5.74
N PHE A 141 15.23 1.53 -6.18
CA PHE A 141 14.23 0.90 -5.32
C PHE A 141 14.86 -0.10 -4.35
N GLU A 142 15.70 -1.00 -4.85
CA GLU A 142 16.35 -2.01 -4.02
C GLU A 142 17.33 -1.38 -3.02
N GLU A 143 18.10 -0.38 -3.47
CA GLU A 143 18.99 0.36 -2.59
C GLU A 143 18.22 1.15 -1.53
N ALA A 144 17.11 1.79 -1.92
CA ALA A 144 16.26 2.52 -0.98
C ALA A 144 15.72 1.62 0.14
N ILE A 145 15.26 0.40 -0.17
CA ILE A 145 14.84 -0.57 0.85
C ILE A 145 15.98 -0.90 1.82
N GLY A 146 17.21 -1.07 1.32
CA GLY A 146 18.39 -1.27 2.16
C GLY A 146 18.65 -0.08 3.09
N ILE A 147 18.53 1.15 2.58
CA ILE A 147 18.69 2.38 3.37
C ILE A 147 17.61 2.47 4.47
N LEU A 148 16.33 2.20 4.12
CA LEU A 148 15.23 2.20 5.09
C LEU A 148 15.55 1.25 6.26
N ARG A 149 15.94 0.01 5.96
CA ARG A 149 16.26 -0.99 6.98
C ARG A 149 17.46 -0.57 7.85
N ALA A 150 18.55 -0.08 7.24
CA ALA A 150 19.71 0.41 7.98
C ALA A 150 19.33 1.57 8.92
N CYS A 151 18.57 2.55 8.40
CA CYS A 151 18.10 3.67 9.20
C CYS A 151 17.24 3.26 10.40
N TRP A 152 16.45 2.21 10.29
CA TRP A 152 15.56 1.76 11.37
C TRP A 152 16.24 0.86 12.41
N SER A 153 17.24 0.07 12.01
CA SER A 153 17.84 -0.97 12.85
C SER A 153 19.21 -0.61 13.43
N GLU A 154 19.96 0.30 12.82
CA GLU A 154 21.35 0.59 13.18
C GLU A 154 21.53 1.94 13.88
N GLU A 155 22.47 2.01 14.83
CA GLU A 155 22.92 3.26 15.45
C GLU A 155 24.39 3.09 15.89
N PRO A 156 25.35 3.78 15.30
CA PRO A 156 25.21 4.70 14.16
C PRO A 156 24.82 4.00 12.86
N VAL A 157 24.08 4.71 11.99
CA VAL A 157 23.67 4.23 10.67
C VAL A 157 24.86 4.27 9.71
N ASN A 158 25.16 3.14 9.08
CA ASN A 158 26.15 3.04 8.03
C ASN A 158 25.55 2.31 6.82
N PHE A 159 25.77 2.84 5.62
CA PHE A 159 25.29 2.24 4.39
C PHE A 159 26.20 2.62 3.22
N ALA A 160 26.64 1.67 2.43
CA ALA A 160 27.46 1.88 1.24
C ALA A 160 26.71 1.38 0.00
N GLY A 161 25.97 2.26 -0.66
CA GLY A 161 25.21 1.97 -1.86
C GLY A 161 25.85 2.52 -3.13
N ARG A 162 25.19 2.28 -4.25
CA ARG A 162 25.56 2.84 -5.55
C ARG A 162 25.22 4.32 -5.67
N TYR A 163 24.14 4.75 -5.04
CA TYR A 163 23.58 6.10 -5.16
C TYR A 163 23.71 6.90 -3.86
N THR A 164 23.77 6.21 -2.73
CA THR A 164 23.77 6.85 -1.41
C THR A 164 24.81 6.18 -0.52
N THR A 165 25.59 6.99 0.19
CA THR A 165 26.53 6.54 1.23
C THR A 165 26.15 7.26 2.53
N LEU A 166 25.99 6.49 3.59
CA LEU A 166 25.80 7.00 4.97
C LEU A 166 26.97 6.50 5.81
N GLU A 167 27.62 7.38 6.56
CA GLU A 167 28.77 7.04 7.39
C GLU A 167 28.62 7.71 8.74
N GLY A 168 28.47 6.90 9.79
CA GLY A 168 28.32 7.37 11.16
C GLY A 168 27.13 8.29 11.41
N MET A 169 26.05 8.15 10.65
CA MET A 169 24.87 9.00 10.77
C MET A 169 23.97 8.54 11.94
N SER A 170 23.18 9.45 12.47
CA SER A 170 22.17 9.14 13.48
C SER A 170 20.77 9.42 12.96
N MET A 171 19.87 8.47 13.11
CA MET A 171 18.44 8.64 12.83
C MET A 171 17.62 8.21 14.06
N VAL A 172 17.35 9.15 14.94
CA VAL A 172 16.48 8.98 16.11
C VAL A 172 15.33 9.99 16.07
N PRO A 173 14.13 9.63 16.60
CA PRO A 173 13.77 8.34 17.15
C PRO A 173 13.71 7.23 16.09
N LYS A 174 13.86 5.99 16.52
CA LYS A 174 13.60 4.79 15.72
C LYS A 174 12.09 4.53 15.63
N PRO A 175 11.59 3.69 14.71
CA PRO A 175 10.19 3.26 14.71
C PRO A 175 9.76 2.65 16.04
N ALA A 176 8.46 2.72 16.35
CA ALA A 176 7.86 2.00 17.48
C ALA A 176 7.94 0.48 17.29
N THR A 177 7.82 0.02 16.05
CA THR A 177 7.94 -1.40 15.67
C THR A 177 9.39 -1.87 15.81
N PRO A 178 9.68 -2.82 16.71
CA PRO A 178 11.04 -3.33 16.92
C PRO A 178 11.65 -3.94 15.66
N GLY A 179 12.86 -3.51 15.30
CA GLY A 179 13.56 -3.98 14.10
C GLY A 179 13.13 -3.27 12.81
N GLY A 180 12.19 -2.34 12.88
CA GLY A 180 11.71 -1.55 11.75
C GLY A 180 10.35 -1.98 11.22
N LEU A 181 9.81 -1.18 10.32
CA LEU A 181 8.49 -1.40 9.75
C LEU A 181 8.46 -2.60 8.80
N ARG A 182 7.27 -3.20 8.67
CA ARG A 182 7.01 -4.17 7.61
C ARG A 182 6.97 -3.44 6.26
N ILE A 183 7.83 -3.86 5.32
CA ILE A 183 7.88 -3.34 3.97
C ILE A 183 7.11 -4.28 3.04
N MET A 184 6.00 -3.78 2.48
CA MET A 184 5.19 -4.49 1.49
C MET A 184 5.56 -4.02 0.08
N VAL A 185 5.71 -4.93 -0.88
CA VAL A 185 6.02 -4.56 -2.27
C VAL A 185 4.83 -4.83 -3.16
N GLY A 186 4.46 -3.84 -3.98
CA GLY A 186 3.43 -3.98 -4.99
C GLY A 186 3.98 -4.04 -6.42
N GLY A 187 3.17 -4.58 -7.33
CA GLY A 187 3.48 -4.63 -8.75
C GLY A 187 2.69 -5.67 -9.52
N SER A 188 2.98 -5.83 -10.82
CA SER A 188 2.24 -6.78 -11.68
C SER A 188 3.14 -7.66 -12.53
N SER A 189 4.45 -7.38 -12.56
CA SER A 189 5.41 -8.12 -13.39
C SER A 189 6.07 -9.27 -12.63
N THR A 190 6.54 -10.28 -13.35
CA THR A 190 7.33 -11.38 -12.77
C THR A 190 8.52 -10.86 -11.97
N ALA A 191 9.24 -9.86 -12.49
CA ALA A 191 10.37 -9.24 -11.79
C ALA A 191 9.95 -8.54 -10.48
N ALA A 192 8.72 -8.02 -10.36
CA ALA A 192 8.22 -7.46 -9.12
C ALA A 192 7.95 -8.56 -8.07
N VAL A 193 7.37 -9.69 -8.50
CA VAL A 193 7.13 -10.87 -7.65
C VAL A 193 8.44 -11.45 -7.12
N GLU A 194 9.43 -11.66 -8.00
CA GLU A 194 10.76 -12.16 -7.63
C GLU A 194 11.48 -11.21 -6.65
N ARG A 195 11.37 -9.91 -6.89
CA ARG A 195 11.92 -8.89 -6.00
C ARG A 195 11.25 -8.92 -4.63
N ALA A 196 9.93 -8.98 -4.59
CA ALA A 196 9.19 -9.06 -3.33
C ALA A 196 9.60 -10.29 -2.52
N ALA A 197 9.65 -11.45 -3.13
CA ALA A 197 10.09 -12.70 -2.47
C ALA A 197 11.51 -12.59 -1.90
N ARG A 198 12.40 -11.80 -2.53
CA ARG A 198 13.79 -11.66 -2.09
C ARG A 198 13.98 -10.64 -0.96
N ILE A 199 13.30 -9.47 -1.00
CA ILE A 199 13.64 -8.32 -0.14
C ILE A 199 12.47 -7.72 0.65
N ALA A 200 11.21 -8.10 0.39
CA ALA A 200 10.05 -7.53 1.08
C ALA A 200 9.58 -8.40 2.25
N ASP A 201 8.70 -7.87 3.09
CA ASP A 201 8.04 -8.60 4.18
C ASP A 201 6.59 -8.97 3.81
N GLY A 202 6.17 -8.58 2.59
CA GLY A 202 4.88 -8.94 2.05
C GLY A 202 4.64 -8.40 0.64
N TRP A 203 3.48 -8.75 0.11
CA TRP A 203 3.02 -8.41 -1.24
C TRP A 203 1.68 -7.68 -1.21
N ILE A 204 1.54 -6.67 -2.07
CA ILE A 204 0.27 -5.99 -2.34
C ILE A 204 -0.10 -6.23 -3.80
N GLY A 205 -1.15 -6.99 -4.00
CA GLY A 205 -1.70 -7.29 -5.32
C GLY A 205 -2.50 -6.12 -5.91
N LEU A 206 -2.63 -6.12 -7.24
CA LEU A 206 -3.46 -5.15 -7.94
C LEU A 206 -4.95 -5.47 -7.73
N SER A 207 -5.77 -4.45 -7.50
CA SER A 207 -7.19 -4.57 -7.21
C SER A 207 -8.05 -5.17 -8.34
N ASN A 208 -7.52 -5.32 -9.54
CA ASN A 208 -8.24 -5.88 -10.68
C ASN A 208 -7.66 -7.22 -11.17
N ALA A 209 -6.89 -7.90 -10.35
CA ALA A 209 -6.21 -9.13 -10.78
C ALA A 209 -7.16 -10.33 -10.93
N GLY A 210 -8.21 -10.39 -10.13
CA GLY A 210 -9.08 -11.56 -10.01
C GLY A 210 -8.43 -12.73 -9.24
N PRO A 211 -9.24 -13.66 -8.69
CA PRO A 211 -8.75 -14.73 -7.82
C PRO A 211 -7.78 -15.70 -8.51
N GLU A 212 -8.03 -16.10 -9.74
CA GLU A 212 -7.17 -17.03 -10.47
C GLU A 212 -5.74 -16.49 -10.68
N ARG A 213 -5.65 -15.22 -11.09
CA ARG A 213 -4.35 -14.56 -11.24
C ARG A 213 -3.67 -14.36 -9.89
N ALA A 214 -4.43 -14.05 -8.85
CA ALA A 214 -3.91 -13.94 -7.49
C ALA A 214 -3.31 -15.27 -7.02
N ALA A 215 -4.01 -16.38 -7.17
CA ALA A 215 -3.51 -17.72 -6.84
C ALA A 215 -2.20 -18.02 -7.57
N THR A 216 -2.13 -17.77 -8.88
CA THR A 216 -0.92 -17.95 -9.69
C THR A 216 0.27 -17.11 -9.17
N ILE A 217 0.03 -15.86 -8.76
CA ILE A 217 1.08 -14.99 -8.21
C ILE A 217 1.48 -15.48 -6.82
N ASN A 218 0.55 -15.91 -5.99
CA ASN A 218 0.82 -16.45 -4.66
C ASN A 218 1.68 -17.72 -4.71
N GLU A 219 1.46 -18.59 -5.69
CA GLU A 219 2.32 -19.74 -5.93
C GLU A 219 3.76 -19.32 -6.28
N LYS A 220 3.91 -18.34 -7.17
CA LYS A 220 5.25 -17.80 -7.53
C LYS A 220 5.94 -17.13 -6.35
N LEU A 221 5.20 -16.42 -5.49
CA LEU A 221 5.74 -15.84 -4.26
C LEU A 221 6.24 -16.93 -3.32
N ARG A 222 5.44 -17.98 -3.07
CA ARG A 222 5.86 -19.12 -2.23
C ARG A 222 7.11 -19.81 -2.77
N ALA A 223 7.16 -20.07 -4.08
CA ALA A 223 8.34 -20.64 -4.73
C ALA A 223 9.57 -19.75 -4.61
N GLY A 224 9.41 -18.43 -4.81
CA GLY A 224 10.49 -17.45 -4.67
C GLY A 224 10.99 -17.33 -3.23
N LEU A 225 10.11 -17.33 -2.24
CA LEU A 225 10.47 -17.33 -0.81
C LEU A 225 11.26 -18.59 -0.44
N ALA A 226 10.78 -19.76 -0.87
CA ALA A 226 11.48 -21.04 -0.64
C ALA A 226 12.88 -21.03 -1.27
N ALA A 227 13.01 -20.55 -2.50
CA ALA A 227 14.30 -20.40 -3.18
C ALA A 227 15.25 -19.42 -2.48
N ALA A 228 14.71 -18.42 -1.80
CA ALA A 228 15.46 -17.44 -0.98
C ALA A 228 15.70 -17.91 0.47
N GLY A 229 15.26 -19.12 0.85
CA GLY A 229 15.37 -19.65 2.21
C GLY A 229 14.54 -18.87 3.24
N ARG A 230 13.45 -18.23 2.81
CA ARG A 230 12.60 -17.38 3.68
C ARG A 230 11.31 -18.10 4.05
N ASP A 231 10.85 -17.82 5.26
CA ASP A 231 9.60 -18.37 5.76
C ASP A 231 8.39 -17.69 5.11
N ALA A 232 7.55 -18.51 4.47
CA ALA A 232 6.32 -18.03 3.82
C ALA A 232 5.21 -17.63 4.81
N GLU A 233 5.22 -18.20 6.02
CA GLU A 233 4.21 -17.88 7.05
C GLU A 233 4.38 -16.46 7.62
N SER A 234 5.60 -15.93 7.61
CA SER A 234 5.91 -14.55 8.02
C SER A 234 5.66 -13.51 6.93
N PHE A 235 5.43 -13.95 5.67
CA PHE A 235 5.28 -13.10 4.51
C PHE A 235 3.80 -12.80 4.24
N LEU A 236 3.40 -11.54 4.42
CA LEU A 236 2.00 -11.11 4.30
C LEU A 236 1.60 -10.92 2.82
N VAL A 237 0.57 -11.62 2.38
CA VAL A 237 0.00 -11.48 1.02
C VAL A 237 -1.36 -10.81 1.10
N GLN A 238 -1.47 -9.63 0.48
CA GLN A 238 -2.70 -8.85 0.44
C GLN A 238 -3.23 -8.69 -0.99
N TRP A 239 -4.54 -8.87 -1.13
CA TRP A 239 -5.28 -8.61 -2.37
C TRP A 239 -6.47 -7.69 -2.09
N SER A 240 -6.91 -6.98 -3.11
CA SER A 240 -8.13 -6.19 -3.05
C SER A 240 -8.92 -6.29 -4.35
N THR A 241 -10.22 -6.01 -4.26
CA THR A 241 -11.13 -5.95 -5.41
C THR A 241 -11.94 -4.66 -5.36
N PRO A 242 -12.34 -4.09 -6.50
CA PRO A 242 -13.31 -3.00 -6.50
C PRO A 242 -14.62 -3.45 -5.87
N LEU A 243 -15.24 -2.56 -5.10
CA LEU A 243 -16.61 -2.74 -4.64
C LEU A 243 -17.57 -2.83 -5.83
N VAL A 244 -18.47 -3.79 -5.76
CA VAL A 244 -19.58 -3.97 -6.70
C VAL A 244 -20.90 -3.97 -5.93
N ASP A 245 -22.02 -3.70 -6.61
CA ASP A 245 -23.34 -3.71 -5.98
C ASP A 245 -23.85 -5.13 -5.75
N ASP A 246 -23.39 -6.08 -6.54
CA ASP A 246 -23.69 -7.51 -6.37
C ASP A 246 -22.84 -8.09 -5.24
N LEU A 247 -23.42 -8.22 -4.05
CA LEU A 247 -22.73 -8.74 -2.87
C LEU A 247 -22.41 -10.24 -2.97
N GLU A 248 -23.17 -11.01 -3.73
CA GLU A 248 -22.89 -12.43 -3.95
C GLU A 248 -21.62 -12.61 -4.83
N ALA A 249 -21.52 -11.85 -5.92
CA ALA A 249 -20.32 -11.83 -6.75
C ALA A 249 -19.08 -11.29 -6.00
N LEU A 250 -19.29 -10.31 -5.12
CA LEU A 250 -18.23 -9.81 -4.23
C LEU A 250 -17.75 -10.91 -3.29
N GLU A 251 -18.65 -11.61 -2.61
CA GLU A 251 -18.35 -12.71 -1.71
C GLU A 251 -17.56 -13.81 -2.40
N GLU A 252 -17.98 -14.22 -3.59
CA GLU A 252 -17.28 -15.23 -4.39
C GLU A 252 -15.84 -14.79 -4.69
N THR A 253 -15.65 -13.52 -5.06
CA THR A 253 -14.33 -12.95 -5.33
C THR A 253 -13.44 -12.96 -4.07
N LEU A 254 -13.96 -12.53 -2.92
CA LEU A 254 -13.19 -12.48 -1.67
C LEU A 254 -12.84 -13.89 -1.19
N ARG A 255 -13.76 -14.85 -1.29
CA ARG A 255 -13.48 -16.28 -1.01
C ARG A 255 -12.39 -16.81 -1.93
N GLY A 256 -12.44 -16.51 -3.22
CA GLY A 256 -11.41 -16.91 -4.16
C GLY A 256 -10.02 -16.36 -3.82
N TYR A 257 -9.89 -15.16 -3.28
CA TYR A 257 -8.62 -14.66 -2.77
C TYR A 257 -8.15 -15.40 -1.52
N ARG A 258 -9.05 -15.68 -0.56
CA ARG A 258 -8.75 -16.49 0.63
C ARG A 258 -8.24 -17.86 0.23
N ASP A 259 -8.97 -18.55 -0.62
CA ASP A 259 -8.66 -19.92 -1.05
C ASP A 259 -7.37 -19.96 -1.88
N GLY A 260 -7.05 -18.87 -2.58
CA GLY A 260 -5.77 -18.65 -3.24
C GLY A 260 -4.60 -18.36 -2.29
N GLY A 261 -4.86 -18.24 -0.98
CA GLY A 261 -3.85 -18.06 0.07
C GLY A 261 -3.50 -16.62 0.38
N ALA A 262 -4.44 -15.68 0.21
CA ALA A 262 -4.33 -14.34 0.76
C ALA A 262 -4.48 -14.37 2.28
N GLN A 263 -3.72 -13.53 2.97
CA GLN A 263 -3.81 -13.32 4.42
C GLN A 263 -4.47 -11.98 4.74
N GLY A 264 -4.54 -11.05 3.78
CA GLY A 264 -5.32 -9.84 3.85
C GLY A 264 -6.14 -9.65 2.58
N ILE A 265 -7.40 -9.35 2.74
CA ILE A 265 -8.32 -9.10 1.62
C ILE A 265 -8.99 -7.77 1.84
N GLY A 266 -8.99 -6.91 0.81
CA GLY A 266 -9.53 -5.57 0.89
C GLY A 266 -10.50 -5.25 -0.23
N VAL A 267 -11.25 -4.18 -0.02
CA VAL A 267 -12.10 -3.58 -1.01
C VAL A 267 -11.64 -2.18 -1.36
N SER A 268 -11.76 -1.82 -2.63
CA SER A 268 -11.40 -0.50 -3.14
C SER A 268 -12.61 0.21 -3.72
N MET A 269 -12.48 1.51 -3.93
CA MET A 269 -13.50 2.27 -4.64
C MET A 269 -13.80 1.65 -6.01
N PRO A 270 -15.06 1.61 -6.46
CA PRO A 270 -15.45 0.90 -7.67
C PRO A 270 -14.91 1.50 -8.95
N SER A 271 -14.66 2.80 -8.98
CA SER A 271 -14.19 3.51 -10.18
C SER A 271 -13.29 4.69 -9.84
N PHE A 272 -12.40 5.02 -10.78
CA PHE A 272 -11.61 6.26 -10.78
C PHE A 272 -12.32 7.40 -11.54
N ASP A 273 -13.52 7.15 -12.03
CA ASP A 273 -14.27 8.10 -12.82
C ASP A 273 -14.97 9.13 -11.92
N ALA A 274 -14.86 10.40 -12.30
CA ALA A 274 -15.47 11.51 -11.57
C ALA A 274 -17.01 11.41 -11.48
N GLU A 275 -17.64 10.78 -12.48
CA GLU A 275 -19.10 10.60 -12.54
C GLU A 275 -19.59 9.49 -11.59
N SER A 276 -18.72 8.56 -11.20
CA SER A 276 -19.01 7.43 -10.32
C SER A 276 -18.64 7.71 -8.86
N ARG A 277 -18.44 8.97 -8.47
CA ARG A 277 -18.07 9.35 -7.11
C ARG A 277 -19.17 9.03 -6.12
N LEU A 278 -18.85 8.19 -5.16
CA LEU A 278 -19.72 7.98 -3.99
C LEU A 278 -19.53 9.12 -3.00
N SER A 279 -20.58 9.53 -2.30
CA SER A 279 -20.40 10.37 -1.11
C SER A 279 -19.70 9.59 0.00
N VAL A 280 -19.19 10.30 1.02
CA VAL A 280 -18.58 9.69 2.21
C VAL A 280 -19.53 8.68 2.84
N GLU A 281 -20.80 9.06 3.03
CA GLU A 281 -21.83 8.22 3.64
C GLU A 281 -22.15 7.01 2.77
N ALA A 282 -22.26 7.20 1.45
CA ALA A 282 -22.55 6.11 0.53
C ALA A 282 -21.43 5.07 0.49
N TYR A 283 -20.17 5.53 0.55
CA TYR A 283 -19.03 4.60 0.62
C TYR A 283 -18.99 3.87 1.96
N LEU A 284 -19.22 4.57 3.07
CA LEU A 284 -19.27 3.96 4.39
C LEU A 284 -20.40 2.93 4.49
N SER A 285 -21.59 3.23 3.94
CA SER A 285 -22.70 2.28 3.88
C SER A 285 -22.37 1.00 3.11
N LYS A 286 -21.64 1.12 1.98
CA LYS A 286 -21.18 -0.07 1.25
C LYS A 286 -20.16 -0.88 2.04
N LEU A 287 -19.25 -0.22 2.77
CA LEU A 287 -18.30 -0.91 3.65
C LEU A 287 -19.00 -1.60 4.82
N GLU A 288 -20.09 -1.03 5.33
CA GLU A 288 -20.93 -1.66 6.36
C GLU A 288 -21.56 -2.96 5.84
N ALA A 289 -22.11 -2.96 4.62
CA ALA A 289 -22.63 -4.17 3.99
C ALA A 289 -21.54 -5.25 3.82
N VAL A 290 -20.33 -4.85 3.38
CA VAL A 290 -19.18 -5.78 3.29
C VAL A 290 -18.88 -6.39 4.65
N SER A 291 -18.75 -5.58 5.69
CA SER A 291 -18.40 -6.07 7.04
C SER A 291 -19.46 -6.97 7.65
N ARG A 292 -20.74 -6.63 7.48
CA ARG A 292 -21.84 -7.32 8.20
C ARG A 292 -22.45 -8.48 7.42
N GLU A 293 -22.52 -8.37 6.09
CA GLU A 293 -23.26 -9.33 5.27
C GLU A 293 -22.29 -10.26 4.51
N VAL A 294 -21.15 -9.75 4.01
CA VAL A 294 -20.24 -10.52 3.18
C VAL A 294 -19.12 -11.18 3.99
N TRP A 295 -18.42 -10.40 4.83
CA TRP A 295 -17.23 -10.87 5.53
C TRP A 295 -17.41 -12.08 6.45
N PRO A 296 -18.53 -12.23 7.22
CA PRO A 296 -18.73 -13.40 8.05
C PRO A 296 -18.71 -14.72 7.27
N SER A 297 -19.21 -14.71 6.03
CA SER A 297 -19.19 -15.90 5.16
C SER A 297 -17.84 -16.15 4.49
N VAL A 298 -17.02 -15.10 4.31
CA VAL A 298 -15.68 -15.22 3.78
C VAL A 298 -14.72 -15.86 4.79
N VAL A 299 -14.87 -15.60 6.09
CA VAL A 299 -13.99 -16.13 7.14
C VAL A 299 -14.44 -17.49 7.70
N SER A 300 -15.67 -17.88 7.44
CA SER A 300 -16.20 -19.21 7.79
C SER A 300 -15.63 -20.31 6.87
#